data_23c6b2eaa1e5aacefd9339adf4eb2a3b
#
_entry.id   23c6b2eaa1e5aacefd9339adf4eb2a3b
#
_cell.length_a   1.000
_cell.length_b   1.000
_cell.length_c   1.000
_cell.angle_alpha   90.00
_cell.angle_beta   90.00
_cell.angle_gamma   90.00
#
_symmetry.space_group_name_H-M   'P 1'
#
loop_
_entity.id
_entity.type
_entity.pdbx_description
1 polymer ?
#
loop_
_entity_poly.entity_id
_entity_poly.type
_entity_poly.pdbx_seq_one_letter_code
_entity_poly.pdbx_strand_id
1 'polypeptide(L)'
;MSDKRRTFAVIDGNSLMHRAFHAVPPTMNAPDGRPTNAIFGFLNMFLKMIDAFNPDGVVVAFDKGKPRVRMEMLPQYKAQRPPMDPDLHAQFPMIKELLTALNVPILQSEGWEGDDILGTLARLGEEAGCDMLLVTGDRDMYQLVTEHVNVVSTRKGLSDVAIMTPESVDDLYHGIKPALVPDFYGLKGDTSDNIPGVPGIGPKKASALIAQYGSLDEVIAHADEVKGKMGENLRAHIDDALLSRKVATIRTDAPVELDFDETSFPAFSADEVSAALGALGITAMQNRFLSLIGGEGGAAVTAGTFEIPPVMRAAAGDAEALAAAAAEISRAIDAGEWIA
;
A
#
# COMPACT_ATOMS: atom_id res chain seq x y z
N MET A 1 -9.30 -15.21 -30.02
CA MET A 1 -9.84 -14.88 -28.69
C MET A 1 -8.68 -14.23 -27.96
N SER A 2 -8.77 -12.96 -27.55
CA SER A 2 -7.74 -12.35 -26.72
C SER A 2 -7.79 -13.10 -25.38
N ASP A 3 -6.74 -13.84 -25.06
CA ASP A 3 -6.63 -14.47 -23.75
C ASP A 3 -6.57 -13.33 -22.72
N LYS A 4 -7.62 -13.16 -21.92
CA LYS A 4 -7.69 -12.16 -20.89
C LYS A 4 -6.62 -12.52 -19.85
N ARG A 5 -5.67 -11.61 -19.59
CA ARG A 5 -4.67 -11.81 -18.54
C ARG A 5 -5.38 -11.98 -17.19
N ARG A 6 -4.90 -12.91 -16.38
CA ARG A 6 -5.39 -13.08 -15.01
C ARG A 6 -4.87 -11.92 -14.16
N THR A 7 -5.68 -11.48 -13.22
CA THR A 7 -5.34 -10.37 -12.31
C THR A 7 -5.04 -10.90 -10.92
N PHE A 8 -3.87 -10.57 -10.39
CA PHE A 8 -3.45 -10.95 -9.03
C PHE A 8 -3.28 -9.75 -8.14
N ALA A 9 -3.86 -9.79 -6.94
CA ALA A 9 -3.62 -8.82 -5.89
C ALA A 9 -2.55 -9.33 -4.92
N VAL A 10 -1.45 -8.58 -4.80
CA VAL A 10 -0.39 -8.84 -3.83
C VAL A 10 -0.45 -7.76 -2.77
N ILE A 11 -0.78 -8.14 -1.55
CA ILE A 11 -1.07 -7.24 -0.45
C ILE A 11 0.15 -7.14 0.48
N ASP A 12 0.58 -5.92 0.77
CA ASP A 12 1.51 -5.61 1.84
C ASP A 12 0.79 -5.72 3.20
N GLY A 13 0.96 -6.87 3.85
CA GLY A 13 0.30 -7.17 5.11
C GLY A 13 0.72 -6.24 6.24
N ASN A 14 2.00 -5.84 6.28
CA ASN A 14 2.52 -4.93 7.30
C ASN A 14 1.91 -3.53 7.14
N SER A 15 1.95 -2.97 5.93
CA SER A 15 1.42 -1.65 5.64
C SER A 15 -0.08 -1.56 5.96
N LEU A 16 -0.88 -2.56 5.53
CA LEU A 16 -2.31 -2.56 5.79
C LEU A 16 -2.62 -2.74 7.28
N MET A 17 -1.91 -3.61 8.01
CA MET A 17 -2.11 -3.81 9.45
C MET A 17 -1.78 -2.53 10.25
N HIS A 18 -0.65 -1.89 9.96
CA HIS A 18 -0.29 -0.61 10.58
C HIS A 18 -1.34 0.47 10.30
N ARG A 19 -1.75 0.62 9.06
CA ARG A 19 -2.78 1.59 8.68
C ARG A 19 -4.11 1.31 9.40
N ALA A 20 -4.55 0.07 9.43
CA ALA A 20 -5.77 -0.35 10.09
C ALA A 20 -5.75 -0.04 11.59
N PHE A 21 -4.62 -0.35 12.24
CA PHE A 21 -4.43 -0.12 13.67
C PHE A 21 -4.64 1.34 14.07
N HIS A 22 -4.10 2.27 13.26
CA HIS A 22 -4.24 3.70 13.52
C HIS A 22 -5.56 4.32 13.03
N ALA A 23 -6.27 3.64 12.11
CA ALA A 23 -7.53 4.14 11.56
C ALA A 23 -8.76 3.67 12.33
N VAL A 24 -8.68 2.54 13.02
CA VAL A 24 -9.82 1.93 13.75
C VAL A 24 -9.63 2.13 15.26
N PRO A 25 -10.64 2.63 15.98
CA PRO A 25 -10.55 2.82 17.43
C PRO A 25 -10.19 1.53 18.18
N PRO A 26 -9.36 1.59 19.24
CA PRO A 26 -8.88 0.42 19.99
C PRO A 26 -9.92 -0.15 20.96
N THR A 27 -11.20 -0.13 20.57
CA THR A 27 -12.31 -0.61 21.40
C THR A 27 -12.81 -2.00 20.99
N MET A 28 -12.24 -2.54 19.90
CA MET A 28 -12.61 -3.84 19.37
C MET A 28 -11.74 -4.95 19.94
N ASN A 29 -12.37 -5.96 20.51
CA ASN A 29 -11.69 -7.09 21.09
C ASN A 29 -12.35 -8.42 20.68
N ALA A 30 -11.56 -9.47 20.59
CA ALA A 30 -12.03 -10.84 20.51
C ALA A 30 -12.74 -11.24 21.81
N PRO A 31 -13.53 -12.33 21.84
CA PRO A 31 -14.19 -12.82 23.06
C PRO A 31 -13.23 -13.14 24.22
N ASP A 32 -11.97 -13.41 23.94
CA ASP A 32 -10.92 -13.64 24.92
C ASP A 32 -10.20 -12.37 25.40
N GLY A 33 -10.61 -11.21 24.92
CA GLY A 33 -10.10 -9.90 25.31
C GLY A 33 -8.91 -9.39 24.49
N ARG A 34 -8.40 -10.15 23.52
CA ARG A 34 -7.32 -9.68 22.63
C ARG A 34 -7.82 -8.60 21.67
N PRO A 35 -7.01 -7.55 21.39
CA PRO A 35 -7.41 -6.49 20.46
C PRO A 35 -7.58 -7.02 19.03
N THR A 36 -8.59 -6.51 18.30
CA THR A 36 -8.90 -6.93 16.92
C THR A 36 -9.15 -5.76 15.96
N ASN A 37 -8.89 -4.53 16.38
CA ASN A 37 -9.13 -3.33 15.58
C ASN A 37 -8.32 -3.31 14.28
N ALA A 38 -7.03 -3.69 14.31
CA ALA A 38 -6.21 -3.76 13.12
C ALA A 38 -6.70 -4.84 12.14
N ILE A 39 -7.12 -6.00 12.66
CA ILE A 39 -7.69 -7.09 11.85
C ILE A 39 -8.97 -6.62 11.17
N PHE A 40 -9.87 -5.97 11.93
CA PHE A 40 -11.11 -5.44 11.39
C PHE A 40 -10.87 -4.43 10.27
N GLY A 41 -9.95 -3.49 10.48
CA GLY A 41 -9.59 -2.50 9.46
C GLY A 41 -8.92 -3.13 8.23
N PHE A 42 -8.03 -4.11 8.44
CA PHE A 42 -7.41 -4.89 7.37
C PHE A 42 -8.47 -5.58 6.50
N LEU A 43 -9.42 -6.28 7.11
CA LEU A 43 -10.49 -6.99 6.40
C LEU A 43 -11.41 -6.03 5.62
N ASN A 44 -11.67 -4.83 6.14
CA ASN A 44 -12.41 -3.81 5.42
C ASN A 44 -11.68 -3.38 4.15
N MET A 45 -10.36 -3.12 4.22
CA MET A 45 -9.56 -2.77 3.06
C MET A 45 -9.46 -3.94 2.08
N PHE A 46 -9.27 -5.16 2.59
CA PHE A 46 -9.24 -6.39 1.82
C PHE A 46 -10.53 -6.58 1.00
N LEU A 47 -11.70 -6.56 1.65
CA LEU A 47 -12.99 -6.73 0.97
C LEU A 47 -13.26 -5.61 -0.04
N LYS A 48 -12.89 -4.35 0.26
CA LYS A 48 -13.01 -3.26 -0.71
C LYS A 48 -12.13 -3.46 -1.95
N MET A 49 -10.93 -3.98 -1.76
CA MET A 49 -10.04 -4.32 -2.87
C MET A 49 -10.65 -5.44 -3.73
N ILE A 50 -11.20 -6.48 -3.09
CA ILE A 50 -11.92 -7.56 -3.80
C ILE A 50 -13.11 -6.99 -4.59
N ASP A 51 -13.96 -6.19 -3.94
CA ASP A 51 -15.14 -5.59 -4.56
C ASP A 51 -14.77 -4.67 -5.75
N ALA A 52 -13.65 -3.93 -5.65
CA ALA A 52 -13.24 -2.99 -6.68
C ALA A 52 -12.56 -3.63 -7.89
N PHE A 53 -11.76 -4.67 -7.67
CA PHE A 53 -10.87 -5.22 -8.71
C PHE A 53 -11.21 -6.66 -9.11
N ASN A 54 -11.95 -7.39 -8.29
CA ASN A 54 -12.32 -8.79 -8.52
C ASN A 54 -11.12 -9.62 -9.04
N PRO A 55 -10.00 -9.69 -8.29
CA PRO A 55 -8.80 -10.38 -8.74
C PRO A 55 -9.03 -11.89 -8.82
N ASP A 56 -8.37 -12.56 -9.79
CA ASP A 56 -8.42 -14.02 -9.96
C ASP A 56 -7.64 -14.75 -8.85
N GLY A 57 -6.66 -14.08 -8.23
CA GLY A 57 -5.89 -14.61 -7.11
C GLY A 57 -5.45 -13.51 -6.15
N VAL A 58 -5.27 -13.85 -4.88
CA VAL A 58 -4.82 -12.93 -3.81
C VAL A 58 -3.71 -13.59 -3.03
N VAL A 59 -2.68 -12.80 -2.71
CA VAL A 59 -1.52 -13.20 -1.89
C VAL A 59 -1.21 -12.09 -0.89
N VAL A 60 -0.78 -12.43 0.31
CA VAL A 60 -0.35 -11.44 1.31
C VAL A 60 1.11 -11.68 1.67
N ALA A 61 1.92 -10.64 1.56
CA ALA A 61 3.32 -10.66 1.98
C ALA A 61 3.49 -9.99 3.36
N PHE A 62 4.36 -10.55 4.17
CA PHE A 62 4.74 -9.99 5.47
C PHE A 62 6.26 -9.94 5.62
N ASP A 63 6.75 -8.95 6.36
CA ASP A 63 8.13 -8.90 6.82
C ASP A 63 8.45 -10.12 7.70
N LYS A 64 9.70 -10.59 7.60
CA LYS A 64 10.22 -11.61 8.50
C LYS A 64 11.64 -11.31 8.90
N GLY A 65 11.81 -10.98 10.17
CA GLY A 65 13.12 -10.58 10.71
C GLY A 65 13.54 -9.17 10.30
N LYS A 66 14.83 -8.89 10.42
CA LYS A 66 15.41 -7.59 10.04
C LYS A 66 15.89 -7.64 8.58
N PRO A 67 15.77 -6.55 7.80
CA PRO A 67 16.18 -6.50 6.38
C PRO A 67 17.71 -6.57 6.26
N ARG A 68 18.21 -7.78 6.14
CA ARG A 68 19.64 -8.09 6.26
C ARG A 68 20.48 -7.29 5.26
N VAL A 69 20.12 -7.33 3.99
CA VAL A 69 20.90 -6.67 2.92
C VAL A 69 20.93 -5.15 3.09
N ARG A 70 19.79 -4.51 3.42
CA ARG A 70 19.75 -3.06 3.65
C ARG A 70 20.53 -2.66 4.89
N MET A 71 20.48 -3.45 5.97
CA MET A 71 21.26 -3.17 7.18
C MET A 71 22.77 -3.39 7.00
N GLU A 72 23.19 -4.29 6.10
CA GLU A 72 24.60 -4.43 5.73
C GLU A 72 25.11 -3.22 4.95
N MET A 73 24.29 -2.66 4.07
CA MET A 73 24.64 -1.45 3.30
C MET A 73 24.54 -0.16 4.14
N LEU A 74 23.53 -0.06 4.98
CA LEU A 74 23.21 1.10 5.81
C LEU A 74 22.82 0.62 7.22
N PRO A 75 23.76 0.49 8.17
CA PRO A 75 23.49 -0.02 9.52
C PRO A 75 22.41 0.77 10.29
N GLN A 76 22.22 2.06 9.95
CA GLN A 76 21.20 2.90 10.56
C GLN A 76 19.83 2.83 9.85
N TYR A 77 19.66 1.97 8.83
CA TYR A 77 18.40 1.81 8.12
C TYR A 77 17.25 1.50 9.09
N LYS A 78 16.21 2.34 9.06
CA LYS A 78 15.03 2.27 9.95
C LYS A 78 15.34 2.30 11.46
N ALA A 79 16.57 2.67 11.88
CA ALA A 79 17.01 2.60 13.29
C ALA A 79 16.23 3.53 14.23
N GLN A 80 15.67 4.63 13.73
CA GLN A 80 14.87 5.57 14.52
C GLN A 80 13.39 5.20 14.62
N ARG A 81 12.93 4.14 13.93
CA ARG A 81 11.53 3.71 14.03
C ARG A 81 11.25 3.21 15.46
N PRO A 82 10.18 3.70 16.11
CA PRO A 82 9.80 3.17 17.40
C PRO A 82 9.45 1.68 17.30
N PRO A 83 9.57 0.92 18.41
CA PRO A 83 9.08 -0.44 18.46
C PRO A 83 7.59 -0.50 18.09
N MET A 84 7.19 -1.61 17.47
CA MET A 84 5.78 -1.87 17.16
C MET A 84 4.97 -1.89 18.45
N ASP A 85 3.79 -1.27 18.42
CA ASP A 85 2.84 -1.31 19.53
C ASP A 85 2.52 -2.77 19.89
N PRO A 86 2.56 -3.16 21.19
CA PRO A 86 2.28 -4.53 21.62
C PRO A 86 0.90 -5.04 21.18
N ASP A 87 -0.13 -4.17 21.18
CA ASP A 87 -1.48 -4.52 20.77
C ASP A 87 -1.57 -4.78 19.26
N LEU A 88 -0.80 -4.04 18.45
CA LEU A 88 -0.65 -4.33 17.03
C LEU A 88 0.11 -5.65 16.82
N HIS A 89 1.23 -5.83 17.52
CA HIS A 89 2.05 -7.03 17.39
C HIS A 89 1.26 -8.31 17.70
N ALA A 90 0.40 -8.28 18.73
CA ALA A 90 -0.46 -9.41 19.10
C ALA A 90 -1.47 -9.80 18.01
N GLN A 91 -1.82 -8.88 17.09
CA GLN A 91 -2.79 -9.15 16.03
C GLN A 91 -2.18 -9.83 14.79
N PHE A 92 -0.85 -9.80 14.60
CA PHE A 92 -0.22 -10.43 13.44
C PHE A 92 -0.40 -11.96 13.36
N PRO A 93 -0.24 -12.74 14.43
CA PRO A 93 -0.56 -14.16 14.36
C PRO A 93 -2.03 -14.41 14.01
N MET A 94 -2.94 -13.64 14.61
CA MET A 94 -4.39 -13.79 14.43
C MET A 94 -4.84 -13.52 12.99
N ILE A 95 -4.31 -12.44 12.35
CA ILE A 95 -4.62 -12.17 10.94
C ILE A 95 -4.05 -13.26 10.03
N LYS A 96 -2.88 -13.81 10.31
CA LYS A 96 -2.31 -14.92 9.54
C LYS A 96 -3.15 -16.18 9.63
N GLU A 97 -3.65 -16.53 10.82
CA GLU A 97 -4.59 -17.63 11.00
C GLU A 97 -5.87 -17.44 10.18
N LEU A 98 -6.43 -16.23 10.18
CA LEU A 98 -7.61 -15.92 9.38
C LEU A 98 -7.32 -15.97 7.86
N LEU A 99 -6.18 -15.46 7.41
CA LEU A 99 -5.78 -15.56 6.00
C LEU A 99 -5.61 -17.02 5.57
N THR A 100 -5.10 -17.88 6.47
CA THR A 100 -5.03 -19.32 6.22
C THR A 100 -6.43 -19.93 6.08
N ALA A 101 -7.38 -19.58 6.94
CA ALA A 101 -8.77 -20.01 6.82
C ALA A 101 -9.45 -19.49 5.52
N LEU A 102 -9.04 -18.34 5.03
CA LEU A 102 -9.46 -17.78 3.74
C LEU A 102 -8.75 -18.43 2.55
N ASN A 103 -7.88 -19.40 2.77
CA ASN A 103 -7.02 -20.03 1.75
C ASN A 103 -6.21 -19.01 0.94
N VAL A 104 -5.78 -17.92 1.58
CA VAL A 104 -4.94 -16.88 0.99
C VAL A 104 -3.48 -17.20 1.28
N PRO A 105 -2.63 -17.41 0.26
CA PRO A 105 -1.21 -17.65 0.46
C PRO A 105 -0.54 -16.50 1.22
N ILE A 106 0.28 -16.87 2.21
CA ILE A 106 1.09 -15.94 3.00
C ILE A 106 2.55 -16.15 2.65
N LEU A 107 3.21 -15.14 2.10
CA LEU A 107 4.61 -15.20 1.75
C LEU A 107 5.43 -14.32 2.69
N GLN A 108 6.54 -14.89 3.15
CA GLN A 108 7.52 -14.22 4.00
C GLN A 108 8.86 -14.93 3.89
N SER A 109 9.96 -14.19 3.95
CA SER A 109 11.31 -14.77 3.89
C SER A 109 12.22 -14.11 4.91
N GLU A 110 12.99 -14.90 5.64
CA GLU A 110 13.86 -14.43 6.72
C GLU A 110 14.94 -13.48 6.19
N GLY A 111 14.96 -12.26 6.74
CA GLY A 111 15.91 -11.22 6.36
C GLY A 111 15.50 -10.41 5.12
N TRP A 112 14.27 -10.59 4.63
CA TRP A 112 13.67 -9.84 3.53
C TRP A 112 12.49 -9.03 4.02
N GLU A 113 12.25 -7.89 3.39
CA GLU A 113 11.07 -7.06 3.64
C GLU A 113 9.90 -7.52 2.76
N GLY A 114 8.68 -7.22 3.22
CA GLY A 114 7.48 -7.43 2.44
C GLY A 114 7.55 -6.77 1.06
N ASP A 115 8.13 -5.57 0.99
CA ASP A 115 8.33 -4.82 -0.25
C ASP A 115 9.13 -5.59 -1.30
N ASP A 116 10.19 -6.29 -0.89
CA ASP A 116 11.00 -7.12 -1.80
C ASP A 116 10.22 -8.36 -2.27
N ILE A 117 9.36 -8.90 -1.40
CA ILE A 117 8.47 -10.00 -1.78
C ILE A 117 7.42 -9.52 -2.78
N LEU A 118 6.81 -8.34 -2.55
CA LEU A 118 5.90 -7.72 -3.52
C LEU A 118 6.60 -7.49 -4.87
N GLY A 119 7.82 -6.93 -4.83
CA GLY A 119 8.61 -6.69 -6.03
C GLY A 119 8.94 -7.98 -6.80
N THR A 120 9.28 -9.05 -6.07
CA THR A 120 9.54 -10.36 -6.66
C THR A 120 8.29 -10.94 -7.30
N LEU A 121 7.15 -10.88 -6.62
CA LEU A 121 5.88 -11.38 -7.14
C LEU A 121 5.38 -10.55 -8.32
N ALA A 122 5.60 -9.23 -8.31
CA ALA A 122 5.28 -8.36 -9.44
C ALA A 122 6.02 -8.83 -10.72
N ARG A 123 7.34 -9.05 -10.62
CA ARG A 123 8.15 -9.56 -11.73
C ARG A 123 7.70 -10.96 -12.17
N LEU A 124 7.56 -11.90 -11.24
CA LEU A 124 7.15 -13.28 -11.56
C LEU A 124 5.76 -13.34 -12.19
N GLY A 125 4.80 -12.55 -11.70
CA GLY A 125 3.46 -12.48 -12.25
C GLY A 125 3.43 -11.87 -13.65
N GLU A 126 4.21 -10.81 -13.89
CA GLU A 126 4.33 -10.21 -15.22
C GLU A 126 4.97 -11.19 -16.22
N GLU A 127 6.03 -11.91 -15.82
CA GLU A 127 6.65 -12.99 -16.59
C GLU A 127 5.68 -14.15 -16.88
N ALA A 128 4.76 -14.47 -15.94
CA ALA A 128 3.70 -15.46 -16.11
C ALA A 128 2.51 -14.95 -16.96
N GLY A 129 2.56 -13.71 -17.45
CA GLY A 129 1.50 -13.13 -18.27
C GLY A 129 0.28 -12.64 -17.46
N CYS A 130 0.43 -12.33 -16.18
CA CYS A 130 -0.61 -11.79 -15.32
C CYS A 130 -0.56 -10.26 -15.25
N ASP A 131 -1.69 -9.63 -14.87
CA ASP A 131 -1.75 -8.25 -14.42
C ASP A 131 -1.66 -8.23 -12.89
N MET A 132 -0.79 -7.38 -12.34
CA MET A 132 -0.46 -7.37 -10.92
C MET A 132 -0.96 -6.10 -10.24
N LEU A 133 -1.64 -6.24 -9.11
CA LEU A 133 -2.11 -5.16 -8.26
C LEU A 133 -1.35 -5.22 -6.93
N LEU A 134 -0.40 -4.33 -6.72
CA LEU A 134 0.35 -4.22 -5.48
C LEU A 134 -0.39 -3.31 -4.51
N VAL A 135 -0.98 -3.90 -3.47
CA VAL A 135 -1.84 -3.18 -2.51
C VAL A 135 -1.02 -2.76 -1.31
N THR A 136 -0.63 -1.49 -1.26
CA THR A 136 0.21 -0.94 -0.19
C THR A 136 -0.02 0.56 0.01
N GLY A 137 0.38 1.08 1.15
CA GLY A 137 0.46 2.54 1.41
C GLY A 137 1.83 3.15 1.10
N ASP A 138 2.82 2.32 0.76
CA ASP A 138 4.19 2.77 0.56
C ASP A 138 4.40 3.31 -0.87
N ARG A 139 5.00 4.50 -0.96
CA ARG A 139 5.29 5.17 -2.23
C ARG A 139 6.55 4.63 -2.92
N ASP A 140 7.41 3.95 -2.18
CA ASP A 140 8.61 3.35 -2.73
C ASP A 140 8.25 2.27 -3.75
N MET A 141 7.07 1.64 -3.58
CA MET A 141 6.51 0.66 -4.50
C MET A 141 6.19 1.23 -5.89
N TYR A 142 6.11 2.56 -6.05
CA TYR A 142 5.82 3.17 -7.36
C TYR A 142 6.95 2.93 -8.39
N GLN A 143 8.15 2.57 -7.94
CA GLN A 143 9.25 2.12 -8.82
C GLN A 143 8.93 0.84 -9.60
N LEU A 144 7.99 0.02 -9.12
CA LEU A 144 7.61 -1.26 -9.72
C LEU A 144 6.49 -1.14 -10.75
N VAL A 145 5.91 0.04 -10.92
CA VAL A 145 4.77 0.25 -11.81
C VAL A 145 5.20 0.09 -13.27
N THR A 146 4.46 -0.76 -14.00
CA THR A 146 4.60 -1.01 -15.44
C THR A 146 3.23 -0.95 -16.13
N GLU A 147 3.15 -1.32 -17.39
CA GLU A 147 1.86 -1.49 -18.09
C GLU A 147 1.01 -2.62 -17.47
N HIS A 148 1.64 -3.59 -16.80
CA HIS A 148 1.00 -4.77 -16.22
C HIS A 148 1.08 -4.84 -14.69
N VAL A 149 1.82 -3.94 -14.06
CA VAL A 149 1.96 -3.84 -12.61
C VAL A 149 1.46 -2.48 -12.16
N ASN A 150 0.38 -2.44 -11.40
CA ASN A 150 -0.16 -1.22 -10.83
C ASN A 150 -0.08 -1.25 -9.30
N VAL A 151 0.13 -0.08 -8.68
CA VAL A 151 0.07 0.05 -7.22
C VAL A 151 -1.28 0.60 -6.82
N VAL A 152 -1.99 -0.16 -6.00
CA VAL A 152 -3.25 0.24 -5.37
C VAL A 152 -2.91 0.90 -4.05
N SER A 153 -2.85 2.24 -4.07
CA SER A 153 -2.47 3.05 -2.91
C SER A 153 -3.70 3.48 -2.13
N THR A 154 -3.69 3.18 -0.84
CA THR A 154 -4.72 3.66 0.08
C THR A 154 -4.33 5.05 0.59
N ARG A 155 -5.07 6.13 0.24
CA ARG A 155 -4.68 7.53 0.53
C ARG A 155 -5.15 8.03 1.89
N LYS A 156 -6.46 8.10 2.14
CA LYS A 156 -7.02 8.58 3.41
C LYS A 156 -8.02 7.59 3.98
N GLY A 157 -7.83 7.22 5.26
CA GLY A 157 -8.70 6.24 5.92
C GLY A 157 -8.68 4.87 5.24
N LEU A 158 -9.79 4.13 5.36
CA LEU A 158 -9.96 2.79 4.79
C LEU A 158 -10.65 2.79 3.42
N SER A 159 -11.03 3.94 2.88
CA SER A 159 -11.95 4.04 1.74
C SER A 159 -11.42 4.74 0.50
N ASP A 160 -10.38 5.55 0.62
CA ASP A 160 -9.83 6.30 -0.52
C ASP A 160 -8.69 5.51 -1.16
N VAL A 161 -8.97 4.90 -2.33
CA VAL A 161 -8.04 4.06 -3.09
C VAL A 161 -7.68 4.78 -4.39
N ALA A 162 -6.40 4.90 -4.67
CA ALA A 162 -5.90 5.40 -5.94
C ALA A 162 -5.07 4.33 -6.65
N ILE A 163 -5.30 4.16 -7.94
CA ILE A 163 -4.48 3.30 -8.79
C ILE A 163 -3.32 4.15 -9.32
N MET A 164 -2.10 3.70 -9.09
CA MET A 164 -0.90 4.31 -9.62
C MET A 164 -0.47 3.55 -10.88
N THR A 165 -0.67 4.19 -12.01
CA THR A 165 -0.21 3.76 -13.34
C THR A 165 1.11 4.47 -13.69
N PRO A 166 1.81 4.09 -14.78
CA PRO A 166 3.00 4.82 -15.22
C PRO A 166 2.76 6.33 -15.38
N GLU A 167 1.62 6.74 -15.93
CA GLU A 167 1.25 8.13 -16.10
C GLU A 167 1.00 8.83 -14.76
N SER A 168 0.32 8.15 -13.83
CA SER A 168 0.07 8.71 -12.49
C SER A 168 1.35 8.93 -11.71
N VAL A 169 2.35 8.06 -11.88
CA VAL A 169 3.68 8.21 -11.25
C VAL A 169 4.44 9.36 -11.88
N ASP A 170 4.44 9.46 -13.23
CA ASP A 170 5.06 10.56 -13.97
C ASP A 170 4.50 11.92 -13.54
N ASP A 171 3.18 12.04 -13.47
CA ASP A 171 2.48 13.25 -12.99
C ASP A 171 2.86 13.59 -11.54
N LEU A 172 2.87 12.58 -10.65
CA LEU A 172 3.16 12.77 -9.22
C LEU A 172 4.59 13.27 -8.98
N TYR A 173 5.55 12.75 -9.75
CA TYR A 173 6.97 13.08 -9.62
C TYR A 173 7.46 14.11 -10.66
N HIS A 174 6.53 14.73 -11.40
CA HIS A 174 6.81 15.83 -12.35
C HIS A 174 7.79 15.43 -13.45
N GLY A 175 7.50 14.37 -14.18
CA GLY A 175 8.28 13.90 -15.31
C GLY A 175 9.26 12.76 -14.99
N ILE A 176 9.11 12.11 -13.80
CA ILE A 176 9.92 10.96 -13.43
C ILE A 176 9.12 9.67 -13.67
N LYS A 177 9.62 8.81 -14.54
CA LYS A 177 9.06 7.49 -14.80
C LYS A 177 9.28 6.55 -13.61
N PRO A 178 8.43 5.53 -13.43
CA PRO A 178 8.54 4.56 -12.33
C PRO A 178 9.96 4.02 -12.09
N ALA A 179 10.64 3.59 -13.13
CA ALA A 179 11.99 3.04 -13.04
C ALA A 179 13.05 4.03 -12.48
N LEU A 180 12.76 5.34 -12.48
CA LEU A 180 13.65 6.37 -11.95
C LEU A 180 13.28 6.83 -10.53
N VAL A 181 12.27 6.23 -9.92
CA VAL A 181 11.91 6.52 -8.52
C VAL A 181 13.07 6.22 -7.55
N PRO A 182 13.86 5.13 -7.71
CA PRO A 182 15.06 4.94 -6.89
C PRO A 182 16.09 6.06 -7.06
N ASP A 183 16.27 6.60 -8.27
CA ASP A 183 17.19 7.73 -8.55
C ASP A 183 16.72 9.01 -7.83
N PHE A 184 15.41 9.24 -7.81
CA PHE A 184 14.81 10.34 -7.06
C PHE A 184 15.10 10.22 -5.56
N TYR A 185 14.98 9.02 -4.97
CA TYR A 185 15.33 8.78 -3.57
C TYR A 185 16.85 8.85 -3.35
N GLY A 186 17.64 8.49 -4.33
CA GLY A 186 19.08 8.69 -4.32
C GLY A 186 19.47 10.15 -4.04
N LEU A 187 18.80 11.09 -4.70
CA LEU A 187 19.03 12.52 -4.49
C LEU A 187 18.34 13.07 -3.24
N LYS A 188 17.05 12.76 -3.07
CA LYS A 188 16.22 13.33 -1.99
C LYS A 188 16.52 12.69 -0.64
N GLY A 189 16.91 11.40 -0.61
CA GLY A 189 16.92 10.57 0.59
C GLY A 189 15.53 10.21 1.08
N ASP A 190 15.47 9.51 2.21
CA ASP A 190 14.24 9.27 2.96
C ASP A 190 14.49 9.31 4.47
N THR A 191 13.93 10.31 5.12
CA THR A 191 14.09 10.49 6.58
C THR A 191 13.33 9.43 7.37
N SER A 192 12.23 8.86 6.83
CA SER A 192 11.46 7.82 7.51
C SER A 192 12.24 6.50 7.61
N ASP A 193 13.14 6.25 6.64
CA ASP A 193 13.97 5.06 6.57
C ASP A 193 15.45 5.33 6.90
N ASN A 194 15.74 6.57 7.27
CA ASN A 194 17.09 7.01 7.57
C ASN A 194 18.05 6.92 6.36
N ILE A 195 17.53 7.14 5.17
CA ILE A 195 18.28 7.17 3.92
C ILE A 195 18.77 8.60 3.70
N PRO A 196 20.11 8.83 3.57
CA PRO A 196 20.68 10.18 3.68
C PRO A 196 20.31 11.10 2.50
N GLY A 197 20.39 10.63 1.27
CA GLY A 197 20.30 11.48 0.07
C GLY A 197 21.41 12.53 0.01
N VAL A 198 21.16 13.61 -0.75
CA VAL A 198 22.09 14.76 -0.88
C VAL A 198 21.55 15.94 -0.08
N PRO A 199 22.31 16.48 0.90
CA PRO A 199 21.89 17.62 1.73
C PRO A 199 21.46 18.82 0.89
N GLY A 200 20.22 19.32 1.15
CA GLY A 200 19.65 20.48 0.46
C GLY A 200 19.02 20.19 -0.89
N ILE A 201 18.95 18.91 -1.32
CA ILE A 201 18.19 18.44 -2.46
C ILE A 201 16.89 17.79 -1.93
N GLY A 202 15.82 18.57 -1.89
CA GLY A 202 14.48 18.08 -1.57
C GLY A 202 13.72 17.62 -2.81
N PRO A 203 12.43 17.19 -2.66
CA PRO A 203 11.67 16.56 -3.73
C PRO A 203 11.66 17.35 -5.06
N LYS A 204 11.34 18.64 -5.01
CA LYS A 204 11.27 19.48 -6.24
C LYS A 204 12.60 19.57 -6.98
N LYS A 205 13.71 19.65 -6.25
CA LYS A 205 15.05 19.73 -6.85
C LYS A 205 15.48 18.38 -7.41
N ALA A 206 15.20 17.29 -6.72
CA ALA A 206 15.46 15.93 -7.19
C ALA A 206 14.72 15.65 -8.49
N SER A 207 13.40 15.94 -8.53
CA SER A 207 12.62 15.80 -9.77
C SER A 207 13.19 16.66 -10.91
N ALA A 208 13.51 17.92 -10.65
CA ALA A 208 14.05 18.82 -11.68
C ALA A 208 15.39 18.33 -12.23
N LEU A 209 16.30 17.83 -11.38
CA LEU A 209 17.59 17.29 -11.81
C LEU A 209 17.42 16.05 -12.68
N ILE A 210 16.59 15.09 -12.26
CA ILE A 210 16.35 13.86 -13.02
C ILE A 210 15.62 14.18 -14.33
N ALA A 211 14.63 15.07 -14.32
CA ALA A 211 13.95 15.49 -15.54
C ALA A 211 14.90 16.20 -16.55
N GLN A 212 15.89 16.93 -16.03
CA GLN A 212 16.88 17.63 -16.88
C GLN A 212 17.94 16.70 -17.44
N TYR A 213 18.49 15.76 -16.65
CA TYR A 213 19.63 14.95 -17.02
C TYR A 213 19.25 13.49 -17.35
N GLY A 214 18.07 13.02 -16.97
CA GLY A 214 17.54 11.70 -17.32
C GLY A 214 17.69 10.63 -16.23
N SER A 215 18.78 10.63 -15.43
CA SER A 215 19.03 9.64 -14.38
C SER A 215 19.94 10.22 -13.29
N LEU A 216 20.08 9.53 -12.16
CA LEU A 216 21.05 9.88 -11.13
C LEU A 216 22.50 9.80 -11.67
N ASP A 217 22.79 8.82 -12.50
CA ASP A 217 24.13 8.67 -13.08
C ASP A 217 24.48 9.86 -13.97
N GLU A 218 23.52 10.33 -14.78
CA GLU A 218 23.70 11.53 -15.61
C GLU A 218 23.75 12.81 -14.77
N VAL A 219 22.97 12.90 -13.70
CA VAL A 219 23.07 14.03 -12.75
C VAL A 219 24.46 14.10 -12.12
N ILE A 220 25.05 12.96 -11.77
CA ILE A 220 26.41 12.86 -11.23
C ILE A 220 27.44 13.22 -12.29
N ALA A 221 27.32 12.71 -13.52
CA ALA A 221 28.22 13.01 -14.63
C ALA A 221 28.26 14.52 -14.96
N HIS A 222 27.14 15.23 -14.77
CA HIS A 222 27.00 16.66 -15.03
C HIS A 222 27.03 17.50 -13.74
N ALA A 223 27.53 16.96 -12.61
CA ALA A 223 27.52 17.63 -11.30
C ALA A 223 28.28 18.98 -11.30
N ASP A 224 29.26 19.19 -12.20
CA ASP A 224 29.99 20.43 -12.34
C ASP A 224 29.17 21.54 -13.02
N GLU A 225 28.14 21.19 -13.76
CA GLU A 225 27.22 22.15 -14.36
C GLU A 225 26.19 22.68 -13.35
N VAL A 226 25.95 21.96 -12.26
CA VAL A 226 25.03 22.36 -11.19
C VAL A 226 25.67 23.43 -10.34
N LYS A 227 25.10 24.66 -10.42
CA LYS A 227 25.67 25.87 -9.78
C LYS A 227 25.31 25.99 -8.31
N GLY A 228 26.14 26.76 -7.59
CA GLY A 228 25.89 27.18 -6.22
C GLY A 228 25.93 26.05 -5.21
N LYS A 229 25.34 26.29 -4.05
CA LYS A 229 25.41 25.34 -2.92
C LYS A 229 24.84 23.94 -3.22
N MET A 230 23.88 23.88 -4.11
CA MET A 230 23.31 22.58 -4.56
C MET A 230 24.36 21.74 -5.29
N GLY A 231 25.11 22.33 -6.23
CA GLY A 231 26.18 21.61 -6.94
C GLY A 231 27.36 21.24 -6.03
N GLU A 232 27.73 22.13 -5.10
CA GLU A 232 28.74 21.82 -4.07
C GLU A 232 28.32 20.60 -3.24
N ASN A 233 27.10 20.58 -2.75
CA ASN A 233 26.57 19.47 -1.95
C ASN A 233 26.48 18.19 -2.79
N LEU A 234 26.03 18.28 -4.04
CA LEU A 234 25.92 17.12 -4.93
C LEU A 234 27.30 16.46 -5.11
N ARG A 235 28.34 17.25 -5.46
CA ARG A 235 29.71 16.73 -5.63
C ARG A 235 30.30 16.16 -4.34
N ALA A 236 29.97 16.76 -3.20
CA ALA A 236 30.48 16.29 -1.90
C ALA A 236 29.78 15.01 -1.38
N HIS A 237 28.60 14.66 -1.91
CA HIS A 237 27.76 13.57 -1.42
C HIS A 237 27.33 12.59 -2.52
N ILE A 238 28.22 12.38 -3.54
CA ILE A 238 27.96 11.42 -4.61
C ILE A 238 27.80 10.01 -4.05
N ASP A 239 28.66 9.59 -3.15
CA ASP A 239 28.62 8.27 -2.53
C ASP A 239 27.33 8.08 -1.71
N ASP A 240 26.88 9.12 -0.99
CA ASP A 240 25.60 9.09 -0.27
C ASP A 240 24.41 8.96 -1.22
N ALA A 241 24.45 9.65 -2.36
CA ALA A 241 23.39 9.53 -3.37
C ALA A 241 23.31 8.12 -3.98
N LEU A 242 24.45 7.54 -4.33
CA LEU A 242 24.54 6.18 -4.88
C LEU A 242 24.11 5.13 -3.85
N LEU A 243 24.55 5.28 -2.59
CA LEU A 243 24.11 4.42 -1.48
C LEU A 243 22.62 4.53 -1.27
N SER A 244 22.07 5.76 -1.24
CA SER A 244 20.64 6.02 -1.05
C SER A 244 19.80 5.38 -2.13
N ARG A 245 20.17 5.52 -3.41
CA ARG A 245 19.54 4.82 -4.52
C ARG A 245 19.55 3.31 -4.31
N LYS A 246 20.69 2.74 -3.97
CA LYS A 246 20.84 1.29 -3.78
C LYS A 246 19.96 0.76 -2.63
N VAL A 247 19.87 1.49 -1.52
CA VAL A 247 19.03 1.13 -0.35
C VAL A 247 17.55 1.28 -0.66
N ALA A 248 17.16 2.34 -1.40
CA ALA A 248 15.78 2.60 -1.81
C ALA A 248 15.29 1.67 -2.94
N THR A 249 16.18 0.98 -3.64
CA THR A 249 15.80 0.04 -4.70
C THR A 249 15.17 -1.22 -4.09
N ILE A 250 13.93 -1.50 -4.49
CA ILE A 250 13.23 -2.73 -4.13
C ILE A 250 13.85 -3.89 -4.91
N ARG A 251 14.16 -4.95 -4.20
CA ARG A 251 14.70 -6.17 -4.80
C ARG A 251 13.56 -7.02 -5.35
N THR A 252 13.85 -7.70 -6.46
CA THR A 252 12.88 -8.55 -7.17
C THR A 252 13.34 -10.00 -7.25
N ASP A 253 14.25 -10.39 -6.36
CA ASP A 253 14.89 -11.71 -6.30
C ASP A 253 14.77 -12.36 -4.91
N ALA A 254 13.73 -12.04 -4.15
CA ALA A 254 13.45 -12.71 -2.89
C ALA A 254 13.21 -14.22 -3.14
N PRO A 255 13.69 -15.10 -2.23
CA PRO A 255 13.57 -16.55 -2.39
C PRO A 255 12.14 -16.99 -2.01
N VAL A 256 11.17 -16.59 -2.81
CA VAL A 256 9.75 -16.95 -2.70
C VAL A 256 9.25 -17.47 -4.04
N GLU A 257 8.33 -18.40 -3.98
CA GLU A 257 7.68 -19.01 -5.14
C GLU A 257 6.18 -18.91 -4.98
N LEU A 258 5.46 -18.73 -6.09
CA LEU A 258 4.02 -18.76 -6.17
C LEU A 258 3.63 -19.45 -7.46
N ASP A 259 2.77 -20.46 -7.36
CA ASP A 259 2.12 -21.04 -8.51
C ASP A 259 0.89 -20.20 -8.87
N PHE A 260 1.02 -19.40 -9.93
CA PHE A 260 -0.07 -18.54 -10.39
C PHE A 260 -1.23 -19.33 -10.98
N ASP A 261 -1.02 -20.53 -11.51
CA ASP A 261 -2.07 -21.37 -12.08
C ASP A 261 -2.92 -22.04 -10.99
N GLU A 262 -2.29 -22.47 -9.91
CA GLU A 262 -2.95 -23.11 -8.76
C GLU A 262 -3.55 -22.07 -7.78
N THR A 263 -3.08 -20.82 -7.79
CA THR A 263 -3.56 -19.77 -6.89
C THR A 263 -4.84 -19.14 -7.42
N SER A 264 -5.92 -19.23 -6.65
CA SER A 264 -7.22 -18.62 -6.97
C SER A 264 -7.90 -18.03 -5.74
N PHE A 265 -8.75 -17.01 -5.95
CA PHE A 265 -9.56 -16.42 -4.90
C PHE A 265 -10.94 -16.00 -5.47
N PRO A 266 -12.06 -16.27 -4.77
CA PRO A 266 -12.17 -16.98 -3.48
C PRO A 266 -12.05 -18.49 -3.60
N ALA A 267 -11.35 -19.14 -2.67
CA ALA A 267 -11.18 -20.60 -2.65
C ALA A 267 -11.12 -21.13 -1.19
N PHE A 268 -12.10 -20.78 -0.37
CA PHE A 268 -12.13 -21.10 1.07
C PHE A 268 -13.42 -21.82 1.49
N SER A 269 -13.36 -22.47 2.67
CA SER A 269 -14.52 -23.13 3.30
C SER A 269 -15.36 -22.10 4.08
N ALA A 270 -16.68 -22.11 3.87
CA ALA A 270 -17.64 -21.29 4.59
C ALA A 270 -17.55 -21.50 6.11
N ASP A 271 -17.45 -22.77 6.53
CA ASP A 271 -17.42 -23.14 7.95
C ASP A 271 -16.13 -22.68 8.62
N GLU A 272 -14.97 -22.86 7.97
CA GLU A 272 -13.67 -22.45 8.50
C GLU A 272 -13.57 -20.94 8.67
N VAL A 273 -14.01 -20.17 7.67
CA VAL A 273 -14.02 -18.70 7.72
C VAL A 273 -15.00 -18.20 8.77
N SER A 274 -16.19 -18.81 8.87
CA SER A 274 -17.18 -18.46 9.90
C SER A 274 -16.65 -18.71 11.32
N ALA A 275 -15.97 -19.84 11.54
CA ALA A 275 -15.34 -20.17 12.81
C ALA A 275 -14.21 -19.19 13.16
N ALA A 276 -13.33 -18.87 12.20
CA ALA A 276 -12.22 -17.95 12.39
C ALA A 276 -12.71 -16.52 12.69
N LEU A 277 -13.69 -16.01 11.97
CA LEU A 277 -14.29 -14.69 12.22
C LEU A 277 -15.02 -14.66 13.59
N GLY A 278 -15.71 -15.75 13.95
CA GLY A 278 -16.36 -15.91 15.25
C GLY A 278 -15.36 -15.88 16.42
N ALA A 279 -14.22 -16.56 16.28
CA ALA A 279 -13.16 -16.55 17.28
C ALA A 279 -12.54 -15.13 17.49
N LEU A 280 -12.57 -14.31 16.47
CA LEU A 280 -12.09 -12.91 16.51
C LEU A 280 -13.17 -11.90 16.95
N GLY A 281 -14.44 -12.34 17.12
CA GLY A 281 -15.55 -11.43 17.40
C GLY A 281 -15.94 -10.53 16.21
N ILE A 282 -15.54 -10.87 14.98
CA ILE A 282 -15.75 -10.07 13.76
C ILE A 282 -16.88 -10.69 12.91
N THR A 283 -18.01 -11.00 13.54
CA THR A 283 -19.14 -11.65 12.87
C THR A 283 -19.87 -10.75 11.86
N ALA A 284 -19.78 -9.43 12.02
CA ALA A 284 -20.40 -8.48 11.09
C ALA A 284 -19.94 -8.60 9.63
N MET A 285 -18.73 -9.15 9.38
CA MET A 285 -18.19 -9.34 8.03
C MET A 285 -18.47 -10.72 7.44
N GLN A 286 -19.00 -11.66 8.25
CA GLN A 286 -19.18 -13.05 7.83
C GLN A 286 -20.01 -13.17 6.55
N ASN A 287 -21.15 -12.49 6.47
CA ASN A 287 -22.01 -12.55 5.28
C ASN A 287 -21.31 -12.03 4.01
N ARG A 288 -20.46 -11.02 4.14
CA ARG A 288 -19.69 -10.50 2.99
C ARG A 288 -18.68 -11.53 2.47
N PHE A 289 -17.97 -12.22 3.35
CA PHE A 289 -17.07 -13.31 2.92
C PHE A 289 -17.85 -14.47 2.31
N LEU A 290 -18.95 -14.89 2.93
CA LEU A 290 -19.76 -15.99 2.42
C LEU A 290 -20.37 -15.67 1.03
N SER A 291 -20.71 -14.40 0.76
CA SER A 291 -21.19 -13.99 -0.56
C SER A 291 -20.16 -14.14 -1.67
N LEU A 292 -18.86 -14.16 -1.36
CA LEU A 292 -17.81 -14.34 -2.36
C LEU A 292 -17.79 -15.77 -2.94
N ILE A 293 -18.20 -16.78 -2.16
CA ILE A 293 -18.22 -18.20 -2.58
C ILE A 293 -19.62 -18.70 -2.98
N GLY A 294 -20.68 -17.93 -2.68
CA GLY A 294 -22.05 -18.25 -3.04
C GLY A 294 -22.34 -17.82 -4.47
N GLY A 295 -22.08 -18.68 -5.46
CA GLY A 295 -22.57 -18.48 -6.82
C GLY A 295 -24.10 -18.36 -6.83
N GLU A 296 -24.68 -17.39 -7.56
CA GLU A 296 -26.09 -17.19 -7.91
C GLU A 296 -27.12 -17.52 -6.80
N GLY A 297 -27.21 -16.70 -5.77
CA GLY A 297 -28.22 -16.86 -4.73
C GLY A 297 -28.08 -15.91 -3.53
N GLY A 298 -26.94 -15.30 -3.34
CA GLY A 298 -26.82 -14.18 -2.41
C GLY A 298 -27.61 -13.01 -2.99
N ALA A 299 -28.74 -12.67 -2.39
CA ALA A 299 -29.35 -11.39 -2.65
C ALA A 299 -28.20 -10.37 -2.59
N ALA A 300 -27.91 -9.74 -3.72
CA ALA A 300 -27.12 -8.53 -3.72
C ALA A 300 -27.72 -7.71 -2.58
N VAL A 301 -27.00 -7.62 -1.45
CA VAL A 301 -27.19 -6.48 -0.58
C VAL A 301 -26.81 -5.37 -1.54
N THR A 302 -27.82 -4.83 -2.20
CA THR A 302 -27.71 -3.58 -2.93
C THR A 302 -26.95 -2.71 -1.97
N ALA A 303 -25.67 -2.49 -2.26
CA ALA A 303 -25.01 -1.32 -1.78
C ALA A 303 -26.03 -0.25 -2.11
N GLY A 304 -26.75 0.20 -1.10
CA GLY A 304 -27.69 1.29 -1.30
C GLY A 304 -26.86 2.27 -2.07
N THR A 305 -27.33 2.61 -3.26
CA THR A 305 -26.73 3.66 -4.06
C THR A 305 -26.65 4.83 -3.10
N PHE A 306 -25.51 4.95 -2.45
CA PHE A 306 -25.17 6.12 -1.70
C PHE A 306 -24.97 7.16 -2.80
N GLU A 307 -26.05 7.82 -3.18
CA GLU A 307 -25.94 9.07 -3.90
C GLU A 307 -25.13 9.95 -2.97
N ILE A 308 -23.84 10.11 -3.31
CA ILE A 308 -23.02 11.13 -2.68
C ILE A 308 -23.75 12.43 -2.97
N PRO A 309 -24.30 13.13 -1.95
CA PRO A 309 -24.93 14.41 -2.20
C PRO A 309 -23.91 15.25 -2.94
N PRO A 310 -24.30 16.03 -3.95
CA PRO A 310 -23.38 16.85 -4.72
C PRO A 310 -22.54 17.63 -3.71
N VAL A 311 -21.22 17.47 -3.76
CA VAL A 311 -20.29 18.18 -2.89
C VAL A 311 -20.54 19.66 -3.11
N MET A 312 -21.24 20.30 -2.19
CA MET A 312 -21.41 21.75 -2.23
C MET A 312 -20.04 22.37 -2.00
N ARG A 313 -19.38 22.77 -3.08
CA ARG A 313 -18.20 23.60 -3.03
C ARG A 313 -18.65 25.02 -2.73
N ALA A 314 -18.75 25.39 -1.45
CA ALA A 314 -18.82 26.78 -1.08
C ALA A 314 -17.48 27.43 -1.46
N ALA A 315 -17.52 28.44 -2.32
CA ALA A 315 -16.34 29.25 -2.59
C ALA A 315 -15.91 29.92 -1.26
N ALA A 316 -14.62 29.91 -0.96
CA ALA A 316 -14.10 30.55 0.22
C ALA A 316 -14.45 32.05 0.18
N GLY A 317 -15.39 32.50 1.06
CA GLY A 317 -15.88 33.87 1.13
C GLY A 317 -17.40 34.02 1.05
N ASP A 318 -18.17 32.99 0.77
CA ASP A 318 -19.62 33.04 0.74
C ASP A 318 -20.22 32.62 2.09
N ALA A 319 -20.46 33.60 2.94
CA ALA A 319 -20.98 33.37 4.29
C ALA A 319 -22.41 32.80 4.31
N GLU A 320 -23.21 33.07 3.28
CA GLU A 320 -24.59 32.60 3.17
C GLU A 320 -24.63 31.10 2.76
N ALA A 321 -23.76 30.68 1.85
CA ALA A 321 -23.58 29.28 1.46
C ALA A 321 -23.02 28.43 2.64
N LEU A 322 -22.10 28.97 3.43
CA LEU A 322 -21.58 28.33 4.65
C LEU A 322 -22.66 28.15 5.73
N ALA A 323 -23.51 29.15 5.93
CA ALA A 323 -24.62 29.10 6.89
C ALA A 323 -25.70 28.09 6.46
N ALA A 324 -26.00 27.99 5.15
CA ALA A 324 -26.93 27.01 4.61
C ALA A 324 -26.42 25.58 4.78
N ALA A 325 -25.14 25.33 4.47
CA ALA A 325 -24.50 24.02 4.67
C ALA A 325 -24.45 23.60 6.15
N ALA A 326 -24.16 24.52 7.06
CA ALA A 326 -24.16 24.27 8.50
C ALA A 326 -25.57 23.92 9.02
N ALA A 327 -26.59 24.56 8.51
CA ALA A 327 -28.00 24.29 8.90
C ALA A 327 -28.48 22.93 8.36
N GLU A 328 -27.99 22.48 7.22
CA GLU A 328 -28.31 21.19 6.62
C GLU A 328 -27.61 20.03 7.37
N ILE A 329 -26.36 20.22 7.75
CA ILE A 329 -25.59 19.31 8.60
C ILE A 329 -26.27 19.17 9.97
N SER A 330 -26.73 20.27 10.59
CA SER A 330 -27.40 20.23 11.87
C SER A 330 -28.73 19.46 11.79
N ARG A 331 -29.50 19.62 10.72
CA ARG A 331 -30.76 18.89 10.50
C ARG A 331 -30.52 17.40 10.30
N ALA A 332 -29.47 16.99 9.58
CA ALA A 332 -29.12 15.59 9.36
C ALA A 332 -28.69 14.91 10.67
N ILE A 333 -27.91 15.62 11.51
CA ILE A 333 -27.53 15.15 12.85
C ILE A 333 -28.76 14.96 13.76
N ASP A 334 -29.68 15.93 13.77
CA ASP A 334 -30.92 15.87 14.59
C ASP A 334 -31.89 14.77 14.10
N ALA A 335 -31.82 14.41 12.81
CA ALA A 335 -32.60 13.31 12.22
C ALA A 335 -31.97 11.92 12.44
N GLY A 336 -30.77 11.84 13.03
CA GLY A 336 -30.03 10.58 13.22
C GLY A 336 -29.43 10.01 11.92
N GLU A 337 -29.34 10.81 10.86
CA GLU A 337 -28.70 10.46 9.61
C GLU A 337 -27.19 10.68 9.74
N TRP A 338 -26.43 9.59 9.67
CA TRP A 338 -24.97 9.65 9.74
C TRP A 338 -24.40 10.25 8.45
N ILE A 339 -23.82 11.43 8.55
CA ILE A 339 -23.02 12.01 7.48
C ILE A 339 -21.62 11.40 7.58
N ALA A 340 -21.25 10.56 6.60
CA ALA A 340 -19.94 9.95 6.47
C ALA A 340 -18.93 10.95 5.88
#